data_47282cc8622236134677661bc7eeda9e
#
_entry.id   47282cc8622236134677661bc7eeda9e
#
_cell.length_a   1.000
_cell.length_b   1.000
_cell.length_c   1.000
_cell.angle_alpha   90.00
_cell.angle_beta   90.00
_cell.angle_gamma   90.00
#
_symmetry.space_group_name_H-M   'P 1'
#
loop_
_entity.id
_entity.type
_entity.pdbx_description
1 polymer ?
#
loop_
_entity_poly.entity_id
_entity_poly.type
_entity_poly.pdbx_seq_one_letter_code
_entity_poly.pdbx_strand_id
1 'polypeptide(L)'
;SVVKYQKKKYKIEDFALESIWQNDLKYEEYEKLNNFFWFFSLDLKSSKRTTQTVIDNWINKNHRYNKKSWDFDITSKRIISWLSNHQLTYEDCEEKFKKKFDQSIQKQTNHLLYEIKNLSEVENKIVGCAAIILTGLSYKEENKYLANGLTLLKKIIKSSIDNQGFPQSRNIKQLIF
;
A
#
# COMPACT_ATOMS: atom_id res chain seq x y z
N SER A 1 9.89 19.30 -1.28
CA SER A 1 9.75 18.13 -0.38
C SER A 1 11.08 17.41 -0.25
N VAL A 2 11.41 16.98 0.94
CA VAL A 2 12.69 16.33 1.25
C VAL A 2 12.41 14.89 1.70
N VAL A 3 13.01 13.94 1.00
CA VAL A 3 12.96 12.52 1.37
C VAL A 3 14.29 12.12 2.01
N LYS A 4 14.25 11.46 3.16
CA LYS A 4 15.44 10.87 3.77
C LYS A 4 15.63 9.47 3.18
N TYR A 5 16.70 9.29 2.42
CA TYR A 5 17.10 8.02 1.88
C TYR A 5 18.57 7.75 2.24
N GLN A 6 18.90 6.59 2.80
CA GLN A 6 20.25 6.21 3.24
C GLN A 6 20.97 7.30 4.07
N LYS A 7 20.29 7.90 5.06
CA LYS A 7 20.80 9.03 5.88
C LYS A 7 21.10 10.32 5.09
N LYS A 8 20.85 10.39 3.79
CA LYS A 8 20.96 11.62 2.99
C LYS A 8 19.57 12.25 2.82
N LYS A 9 19.52 13.56 2.90
CA LYS A 9 18.31 14.33 2.57
C LYS A 9 18.39 14.69 1.08
N TYR A 10 17.37 14.33 0.33
CA TYR A 10 17.27 14.71 -1.07
C TYR A 10 16.02 15.57 -1.27
N LYS A 11 16.12 16.59 -2.10
CA LYS A 11 14.93 17.24 -2.65
C LYS A 11 14.38 16.35 -3.76
N ILE A 12 13.07 16.09 -3.78
CA ILE A 12 12.45 15.23 -4.81
C ILE A 12 12.65 15.82 -6.22
N GLU A 13 12.85 17.12 -6.32
CA GLU A 13 13.15 17.85 -7.57
C GLU A 13 14.52 17.48 -8.18
N ASP A 14 15.46 17.00 -7.35
CA ASP A 14 16.83 16.68 -7.77
C ASP A 14 16.98 15.21 -8.22
N PHE A 15 15.91 14.41 -8.15
CA PHE A 15 15.95 13.03 -8.59
C PHE A 15 15.61 12.93 -10.09
N ALA A 16 16.50 12.32 -10.83
CA ALA A 16 16.09 11.56 -12.00
C ALA A 16 15.16 10.45 -11.47
N LEU A 17 13.84 10.67 -11.49
CA LEU A 17 12.82 9.81 -10.86
C LEU A 17 12.95 8.34 -11.29
N GLU A 18 13.54 8.08 -12.46
CA GLU A 18 13.83 6.74 -12.96
C GLU A 18 14.86 5.98 -12.12
N SER A 19 15.82 6.70 -11.49
CA SER A 19 16.87 6.08 -10.67
C SER A 19 16.38 5.67 -9.27
N ILE A 20 15.27 6.23 -8.77
CA ILE A 20 14.70 5.89 -7.47
C ILE A 20 14.32 4.40 -7.41
N TRP A 21 13.87 3.85 -8.54
CA TRP A 21 13.36 2.48 -8.64
C TRP A 21 14.44 1.48 -9.11
N GLN A 22 15.72 1.75 -8.88
CA GLN A 22 16.81 0.86 -9.28
C GLN A 22 16.82 -0.41 -8.42
N ASN A 23 17.20 -1.54 -9.07
CA ASN A 23 17.10 -2.86 -8.46
C ASN A 23 18.21 -3.22 -7.46
N ASP A 24 19.22 -2.37 -7.28
CA ASP A 24 20.40 -2.65 -6.45
C ASP A 24 20.22 -2.37 -4.96
N LEU A 25 18.97 -2.12 -4.53
CA LEU A 25 18.64 -1.90 -3.14
C LEU A 25 18.64 -3.21 -2.34
N LYS A 26 19.12 -3.17 -1.11
CA LYS A 26 18.86 -4.24 -0.13
C LYS A 26 17.35 -4.42 0.02
N TYR A 27 16.90 -5.64 0.36
CA TYR A 27 15.48 -5.95 0.43
C TYR A 27 14.70 -4.99 1.33
N GLU A 28 15.22 -4.66 2.52
CA GLU A 28 14.56 -3.74 3.46
C GLU A 28 14.43 -2.30 2.91
N GLU A 29 15.40 -1.83 2.16
CA GLU A 29 15.36 -0.52 1.51
C GLU A 29 14.36 -0.52 0.36
N TYR A 30 14.35 -1.60 -0.40
CA TYR A 30 13.40 -1.83 -1.48
C TYR A 30 11.96 -1.86 -0.97
N GLU A 31 11.71 -2.61 0.12
CA GLU A 31 10.39 -2.67 0.78
C GLU A 31 9.95 -1.28 1.23
N LYS A 32 10.77 -0.57 2.00
CA LYS A 32 10.46 0.79 2.49
C LYS A 32 10.18 1.77 1.37
N LEU A 33 10.86 1.65 0.24
CA LEU A 33 10.64 2.50 -0.91
C LEU A 33 9.32 2.18 -1.61
N ASN A 34 9.03 0.89 -1.84
CA ASN A 34 7.91 0.43 -2.66
C ASN A 34 6.59 0.32 -1.90
N ASN A 35 6.59 0.30 -0.56
CA ASN A 35 5.38 0.33 0.26
C ASN A 35 4.80 1.74 0.45
N PHE A 36 5.56 2.78 0.13
CA PHE A 36 5.17 4.20 0.20
C PHE A 36 4.76 4.70 1.60
N PHE A 37 5.01 3.96 2.68
CA PHE A 37 4.68 4.43 4.04
C PHE A 37 5.40 5.73 4.42
N TRP A 38 6.50 6.06 3.75
CA TRP A 38 7.16 7.34 3.91
C TRP A 38 6.27 8.55 3.49
N PHE A 39 5.16 8.32 2.76
CA PHE A 39 4.18 9.38 2.48
C PHE A 39 3.51 9.93 3.74
N PHE A 40 3.34 9.11 4.79
CA PHE A 40 2.83 9.58 6.08
C PHE A 40 3.77 10.56 6.79
N SER A 41 5.03 10.65 6.35
CA SER A 41 6.02 11.62 6.86
C SER A 41 6.11 12.89 5.99
N LEU A 42 5.33 12.98 4.90
CA LEU A 42 5.29 14.16 4.05
C LEU A 42 4.44 15.25 4.74
N ASP A 43 4.93 16.47 4.71
CA ASP A 43 4.13 17.63 5.08
C ASP A 43 3.01 17.85 4.02
N LEU A 44 1.81 18.23 4.45
CA LEU A 44 0.71 18.62 3.57
C LEU A 44 1.07 19.79 2.64
N LYS A 45 2.12 20.55 2.97
CA LYS A 45 2.73 21.56 2.09
C LYS A 45 3.57 20.96 0.96
N SER A 46 3.79 19.64 0.96
CA SER A 46 4.48 18.95 -0.12
C SER A 46 3.73 19.15 -1.44
N SER A 47 4.48 19.28 -2.53
CA SER A 47 3.87 19.49 -3.84
C SER A 47 3.05 18.28 -4.26
N LYS A 48 1.73 18.44 -4.42
CA LYS A 48 0.83 17.42 -4.99
C LYS A 48 1.38 16.89 -6.31
N ARG A 49 1.83 17.80 -7.19
CA ARG A 49 2.39 17.46 -8.49
C ARG A 49 3.58 16.51 -8.39
N THR A 50 4.51 16.79 -7.47
CA THR A 50 5.68 15.92 -7.26
C THR A 50 5.26 14.54 -6.77
N THR A 51 4.35 14.47 -5.80
CA THR A 51 3.83 13.21 -5.25
C THR A 51 3.15 12.38 -6.34
N GLN A 52 2.29 13.02 -7.13
CA GLN A 52 1.59 12.37 -8.26
C GLN A 52 2.56 11.90 -9.34
N THR A 53 3.62 12.68 -9.64
CA THR A 53 4.66 12.29 -10.60
C THR A 53 5.43 11.05 -10.11
N VAL A 54 5.76 10.96 -8.82
CA VAL A 54 6.42 9.79 -8.24
C VAL A 54 5.55 8.54 -8.39
N ILE A 55 4.26 8.66 -8.10
CA ILE A 55 3.29 7.57 -8.27
C ILE A 55 3.16 7.18 -9.74
N ASP A 56 3.03 8.16 -10.64
CA ASP A 56 2.91 7.89 -12.07
C ASP A 56 4.10 7.12 -12.62
N ASN A 57 5.30 7.51 -12.23
CA ASN A 57 6.54 6.80 -12.61
C ASN A 57 6.56 5.37 -12.05
N TRP A 58 6.15 5.18 -10.78
CA TRP A 58 6.06 3.84 -10.20
C TRP A 58 5.08 2.96 -10.98
N ILE A 59 3.88 3.48 -11.29
CA ILE A 59 2.85 2.75 -12.05
C ILE A 59 3.37 2.38 -13.43
N ASN A 60 4.02 3.31 -14.14
CA ASN A 60 4.60 3.03 -15.46
C ASN A 60 5.59 1.87 -15.44
N LYS A 61 6.45 1.83 -14.43
CA LYS A 61 7.47 0.80 -14.29
C LYS A 61 6.89 -0.54 -13.81
N ASN A 62 5.86 -0.51 -12.98
CA ASN A 62 5.32 -1.69 -12.29
C ASN A 62 3.88 -2.04 -12.70
N HIS A 63 3.41 -1.60 -13.89
CA HIS A 63 2.07 -1.87 -14.37
C HIS A 63 1.79 -3.36 -14.64
N ARG A 64 2.83 -4.16 -14.83
CA ARG A 64 2.79 -5.62 -14.93
C ARG A 64 3.16 -6.25 -13.60
N TYR A 65 2.58 -7.40 -13.32
CA TYR A 65 2.93 -8.18 -12.14
C TYR A 65 4.45 -8.46 -12.11
N ASN A 66 5.04 -8.21 -10.96
CA ASN A 66 6.42 -8.54 -10.63
C ASN A 66 6.45 -9.01 -9.18
N LYS A 67 6.94 -10.22 -8.94
CA LYS A 67 6.93 -10.86 -7.61
C LYS A 67 7.50 -9.96 -6.50
N LYS A 68 8.51 -9.16 -6.80
CA LYS A 68 9.18 -8.29 -5.81
C LYS A 68 8.36 -7.03 -5.50
N SER A 69 7.90 -6.32 -6.54
CA SER A 69 7.16 -5.06 -6.36
C SER A 69 5.68 -5.27 -6.04
N TRP A 70 5.15 -6.46 -6.30
CA TRP A 70 3.79 -6.88 -6.00
C TRP A 70 3.71 -7.86 -4.82
N ASP A 71 4.78 -7.96 -4.03
CA ASP A 71 4.73 -8.68 -2.75
C ASP A 71 3.51 -8.23 -1.95
N PHE A 72 2.89 -9.16 -1.24
CA PHE A 72 1.60 -8.94 -0.59
C PHE A 72 1.64 -7.82 0.44
N ASP A 73 2.65 -7.84 1.33
CA ASP A 73 2.78 -6.84 2.38
C ASP A 73 3.11 -5.46 1.79
N ILE A 74 4.05 -5.41 0.84
CA ILE A 74 4.42 -4.18 0.12
C ILE A 74 3.20 -3.58 -0.59
N THR A 75 2.41 -4.40 -1.26
CA THR A 75 1.22 -3.97 -2.00
C THR A 75 0.13 -3.47 -1.07
N SER A 76 -0.12 -4.18 0.04
CA SER A 76 -1.10 -3.77 1.06
C SER A 76 -0.77 -2.40 1.65
N LYS A 77 0.47 -2.22 2.10
CA LYS A 77 0.97 -0.96 2.66
C LYS A 77 0.91 0.17 1.63
N ARG A 78 1.25 -0.09 0.37
CA ARG A 78 1.19 0.90 -0.71
C ARG A 78 -0.23 1.38 -0.98
N ILE A 79 -1.21 0.49 -1.06
CA ILE A 79 -2.62 0.87 -1.22
C ILE A 79 -3.06 1.74 -0.05
N ILE A 80 -2.77 1.33 1.18
CA ILE A 80 -3.10 2.11 2.38
C ILE A 80 -2.46 3.49 2.29
N SER A 81 -1.18 3.57 1.98
CA SER A 81 -0.47 4.84 1.90
C SER A 81 -1.04 5.77 0.83
N TRP A 82 -1.31 5.25 -0.36
CA TRP A 82 -1.82 6.07 -1.46
C TRP A 82 -3.23 6.60 -1.17
N LEU A 83 -4.12 5.76 -0.66
CA LEU A 83 -5.50 6.15 -0.38
C LEU A 83 -5.63 7.04 0.86
N SER A 84 -4.85 6.77 1.92
CA SER A 84 -4.87 7.59 3.14
C SER A 84 -4.29 9.00 2.94
N ASN A 85 -3.40 9.17 1.97
CA ASN A 85 -2.82 10.47 1.63
C ASN A 85 -3.48 11.12 0.40
N HIS A 86 -4.79 10.89 0.18
CA HIS A 86 -5.51 11.30 -1.03
C HIS A 86 -5.34 12.77 -1.38
N GLN A 87 -5.19 13.65 -0.40
CA GLN A 87 -4.94 15.08 -0.62
C GLN A 87 -3.67 15.36 -1.43
N LEU A 88 -2.63 14.54 -1.25
CA LEU A 88 -1.36 14.67 -1.98
C LEU A 88 -1.33 13.80 -3.23
N THR A 89 -1.98 12.63 -3.17
CA THR A 89 -1.86 11.60 -4.20
C THR A 89 -2.92 11.71 -5.30
N TYR A 90 -4.09 12.27 -4.99
CA TYR A 90 -5.26 12.16 -5.87
C TYR A 90 -6.01 13.48 -6.09
N GLU A 91 -6.10 14.38 -5.09
CA GLU A 91 -6.79 15.65 -5.28
C GLU A 91 -6.15 16.52 -6.35
N ASP A 92 -6.98 17.22 -7.13
CA ASP A 92 -6.57 18.16 -8.17
C ASP A 92 -5.63 17.55 -9.24
N CYS A 93 -5.66 16.23 -9.42
CA CYS A 93 -4.87 15.56 -10.42
C CYS A 93 -5.52 15.62 -11.81
N GLU A 94 -4.69 15.48 -12.85
CA GLU A 94 -5.13 15.37 -14.23
C GLU A 94 -5.96 14.10 -14.44
N GLU A 95 -7.03 14.16 -15.24
CA GLU A 95 -7.90 13.01 -15.53
C GLU A 95 -7.16 11.78 -16.09
N LYS A 96 -6.11 11.99 -16.86
CA LYS A 96 -5.25 10.89 -17.36
C LYS A 96 -4.56 10.15 -16.22
N PHE A 97 -4.00 10.89 -15.26
CA PHE A 97 -3.35 10.32 -14.08
C PHE A 97 -4.40 9.62 -13.20
N LYS A 98 -5.53 10.28 -12.95
CA LYS A 98 -6.64 9.75 -12.15
C LYS A 98 -7.07 8.37 -12.64
N LYS A 99 -7.39 8.25 -13.93
CA LYS A 99 -7.77 6.96 -14.54
C LYS A 99 -6.70 5.88 -14.35
N LYS A 100 -5.44 6.24 -14.50
CA LYS A 100 -4.31 5.33 -14.35
C LYS A 100 -4.12 4.90 -12.89
N PHE A 101 -4.25 5.83 -11.96
CA PHE A 101 -4.21 5.59 -10.52
C PHE A 101 -5.31 4.61 -10.10
N ASP A 102 -6.56 4.89 -10.48
CA ASP A 102 -7.72 4.06 -10.17
C ASP A 102 -7.56 2.64 -10.72
N GLN A 103 -7.14 2.49 -11.96
CA GLN A 103 -6.84 1.18 -12.56
C GLN A 103 -5.73 0.43 -11.81
N SER A 104 -4.71 1.16 -11.35
CA SER A 104 -3.62 0.56 -10.58
C SER A 104 -4.09 0.08 -9.21
N ILE A 105 -4.89 0.88 -8.50
CA ILE A 105 -5.49 0.48 -7.21
C ILE A 105 -6.37 -0.76 -7.39
N GLN A 106 -7.25 -0.79 -8.39
CA GLN A 106 -8.12 -1.93 -8.65
C GLN A 106 -7.33 -3.22 -8.95
N LYS A 107 -6.30 -3.13 -9.81
CA LYS A 107 -5.43 -4.28 -10.12
C LYS A 107 -4.73 -4.81 -8.87
N GLN A 108 -4.17 -3.93 -8.06
CA GLN A 108 -3.46 -4.29 -6.83
C GLN A 108 -4.42 -4.89 -5.81
N THR A 109 -5.61 -4.34 -5.64
CA THR A 109 -6.63 -4.88 -4.72
C THR A 109 -7.11 -6.26 -5.16
N ASN A 110 -7.32 -6.48 -6.46
CA ASN A 110 -7.66 -7.80 -6.98
C ASN A 110 -6.53 -8.82 -6.74
N HIS A 111 -5.27 -8.42 -6.87
CA HIS A 111 -4.13 -9.25 -6.53
C HIS A 111 -4.14 -9.64 -5.04
N LEU A 112 -4.39 -8.69 -4.12
CA LEU A 112 -4.50 -8.99 -2.70
C LEU A 112 -5.64 -9.98 -2.40
N LEU A 113 -6.81 -9.81 -3.03
CA LEU A 113 -7.95 -10.73 -2.86
C LEU A 113 -7.63 -12.16 -3.33
N TYR A 114 -6.79 -12.31 -4.33
CA TYR A 114 -6.33 -13.60 -4.82
C TYR A 114 -5.31 -14.23 -3.87
N GLU A 115 -4.29 -13.49 -3.47
CA GLU A 115 -3.14 -13.99 -2.69
C GLU A 115 -3.47 -14.23 -1.21
N ILE A 116 -4.40 -13.48 -0.60
CA ILE A 116 -4.70 -13.55 0.83
C ILE A 116 -5.07 -14.96 1.32
N LYS A 117 -5.58 -15.79 0.42
CA LYS A 117 -5.97 -17.18 0.72
C LYS A 117 -4.77 -18.08 0.95
N ASN A 118 -3.63 -17.75 0.35
CA ASN A 118 -2.41 -18.55 0.35
C ASN A 118 -1.44 -18.16 1.47
N LEU A 119 -1.72 -17.07 2.19
CA LEU A 119 -0.86 -16.61 3.28
C LEU A 119 -1.06 -17.44 4.54
N SER A 120 0.03 -17.60 5.31
CA SER A 120 0.02 -18.20 6.64
C SER A 120 -0.08 -17.15 7.75
N GLU A 121 0.60 -16.03 7.59
CA GLU A 121 0.77 -15.01 8.62
C GLU A 121 -0.49 -14.16 8.80
N VAL A 122 -0.98 -14.12 10.05
CA VAL A 122 -2.23 -13.43 10.41
C VAL A 122 -2.08 -11.92 10.28
N GLU A 123 -0.93 -11.38 10.68
CA GLU A 123 -0.63 -9.95 10.62
C GLU A 123 -0.72 -9.43 9.18
N ASN A 124 -0.08 -10.12 8.25
CA ASN A 124 -0.12 -9.76 6.84
C ASN A 124 -1.54 -9.84 6.28
N LYS A 125 -2.33 -10.85 6.69
CA LYS A 125 -3.74 -10.94 6.30
C LYS A 125 -4.56 -9.76 6.80
N ILE A 126 -4.34 -9.31 8.05
CA ILE A 126 -5.06 -8.16 8.62
C ILE A 126 -4.71 -6.88 7.84
N VAL A 127 -3.43 -6.63 7.56
CA VAL A 127 -3.00 -5.47 6.76
C VAL A 127 -3.60 -5.53 5.34
N GLY A 128 -3.62 -6.71 4.73
CA GLY A 128 -4.28 -6.91 3.43
C GLY A 128 -5.79 -6.63 3.47
N CYS A 129 -6.49 -7.10 4.52
CA CYS A 129 -7.91 -6.77 4.72
C CYS A 129 -8.13 -5.26 4.86
N ALA A 130 -7.27 -4.57 5.62
CA ALA A 130 -7.35 -3.11 5.77
C ALA A 130 -7.22 -2.39 4.42
N ALA A 131 -6.26 -2.80 3.57
CA ALA A 131 -6.09 -2.26 2.23
C ALA A 131 -7.32 -2.49 1.34
N ILE A 132 -7.89 -3.70 1.35
CA ILE A 132 -9.08 -4.07 0.58
C ILE A 132 -10.30 -3.27 1.05
N ILE A 133 -10.51 -3.15 2.37
CA ILE A 133 -11.61 -2.38 2.97
C ILE A 133 -11.47 -0.90 2.59
N LEU A 134 -10.28 -0.33 2.73
CA LEU A 134 -10.02 1.06 2.40
C LEU A 134 -10.29 1.34 0.91
N THR A 135 -9.93 0.41 0.02
CA THR A 135 -10.30 0.51 -1.40
C THR A 135 -11.83 0.55 -1.57
N GLY A 136 -12.56 -0.33 -0.91
CA GLY A 136 -14.03 -0.35 -0.98
C GLY A 136 -14.69 0.92 -0.42
N LEU A 137 -14.09 1.55 0.58
CA LEU A 137 -14.57 2.83 1.12
C LEU A 137 -14.26 4.01 0.20
N SER A 138 -13.13 3.96 -0.52
CA SER A 138 -12.71 5.02 -1.45
C SER A 138 -13.47 4.98 -2.78
N TYR A 139 -13.87 3.79 -3.23
CA TYR A 139 -14.58 3.57 -4.49
C TYR A 139 -15.97 3.01 -4.24
N LYS A 140 -16.94 3.87 -3.92
CA LYS A 140 -18.31 3.50 -3.51
C LYS A 140 -19.04 2.61 -4.53
N GLU A 141 -18.74 2.74 -5.80
CA GLU A 141 -19.32 1.91 -6.88
C GLU A 141 -18.80 0.46 -6.84
N GLU A 142 -17.69 0.21 -6.14
CA GLU A 142 -17.03 -1.07 -6.01
C GLU A 142 -17.33 -1.75 -4.63
N ASN A 143 -18.59 -1.78 -4.23
CA ASN A 143 -19.06 -2.36 -2.96
C ASN A 143 -18.53 -3.78 -2.68
N LYS A 144 -18.13 -4.52 -3.72
CA LYS A 144 -17.53 -5.86 -3.60
C LYS A 144 -16.26 -5.88 -2.76
N TYR A 145 -15.41 -4.84 -2.84
CA TYR A 145 -14.17 -4.78 -2.06
C TYR A 145 -14.45 -4.63 -0.58
N LEU A 146 -15.36 -3.74 -0.21
CA LEU A 146 -15.77 -3.54 1.18
C LEU A 146 -16.38 -4.81 1.77
N ALA A 147 -17.34 -5.42 1.08
CA ALA A 147 -18.01 -6.64 1.54
C ALA A 147 -17.02 -7.81 1.70
N ASN A 148 -16.16 -8.02 0.70
CA ASN A 148 -15.15 -9.08 0.74
C ASN A 148 -14.11 -8.85 1.84
N GLY A 149 -13.60 -7.62 1.98
CA GLY A 149 -12.62 -7.27 3.01
C GLY A 149 -13.16 -7.48 4.41
N LEU A 150 -14.39 -7.02 4.70
CA LEU A 150 -15.05 -7.23 6.00
C LEU A 150 -15.30 -8.72 6.28
N THR A 151 -15.73 -9.49 5.29
CA THR A 151 -15.96 -10.93 5.43
C THR A 151 -14.66 -11.67 5.73
N LEU A 152 -13.59 -11.36 5.01
CA LEU A 152 -12.27 -11.94 5.25
C LEU A 152 -11.74 -11.58 6.64
N LEU A 153 -11.82 -10.31 7.02
CA LEU A 153 -11.37 -9.85 8.33
C LEU A 153 -12.11 -10.56 9.47
N LYS A 154 -13.45 -10.66 9.41
CA LYS A 154 -14.25 -11.40 10.38
C LYS A 154 -13.81 -12.86 10.48
N LYS A 155 -13.55 -13.52 9.35
CA LYS A 155 -13.07 -14.92 9.30
C LYS A 155 -11.70 -15.05 9.97
N ILE A 156 -10.77 -14.15 9.66
CA ILE A 156 -9.42 -14.15 10.22
C ILE A 156 -9.46 -13.95 11.73
N ILE A 157 -10.19 -12.95 12.21
CA ILE A 157 -10.35 -12.68 13.64
C ILE A 157 -10.92 -13.92 14.34
N LYS A 158 -12.02 -14.49 13.82
CA LYS A 158 -12.66 -15.68 14.41
C LYS A 158 -11.73 -16.89 14.48
N SER A 159 -10.82 -17.06 13.50
CA SER A 159 -9.86 -18.17 13.48
C SER A 159 -8.56 -17.92 14.23
N SER A 160 -8.31 -16.68 14.65
CA SER A 160 -7.03 -16.27 15.25
C SER A 160 -7.15 -15.90 16.73
N ILE A 161 -8.37 -15.65 17.20
CA ILE A 161 -8.67 -15.26 18.56
C ILE A 161 -9.51 -16.34 19.22
N ASP A 162 -9.17 -16.73 20.43
CA ASP A 162 -9.94 -17.69 21.22
C ASP A 162 -11.21 -17.05 21.84
N ASN A 163 -12.02 -17.88 22.50
CA ASN A 163 -13.27 -17.44 23.15
C ASN A 163 -13.05 -16.44 24.29
N GLN A 164 -11.83 -16.27 24.77
CA GLN A 164 -11.45 -15.32 25.82
C GLN A 164 -10.86 -14.03 25.24
N GLY A 165 -10.78 -13.91 23.92
CA GLY A 165 -10.25 -12.73 23.22
C GLY A 165 -8.71 -12.72 23.06
N PHE A 166 -8.02 -13.83 23.33
CA PHE A 166 -6.60 -13.95 23.17
C PHE A 166 -6.21 -14.57 21.82
N PRO A 167 -5.08 -14.16 21.24
CA PRO A 167 -4.54 -14.79 20.03
C PRO A 167 -4.31 -16.29 20.26
N GLN A 168 -4.85 -17.15 19.39
CA GLN A 168 -4.69 -18.61 19.50
C GLN A 168 -3.21 -19.04 19.42
N SER A 169 -2.41 -18.33 18.67
CA SER A 169 -0.96 -18.58 18.56
C SER A 169 -0.18 -18.22 19.83
N ARG A 170 -0.79 -17.49 20.78
CA ARG A 170 -0.12 -16.91 21.96
C ARG A 170 1.17 -16.18 21.65
N ASN A 171 1.32 -15.72 20.42
CA ASN A 171 2.50 -14.96 19.98
C ASN A 171 2.38 -13.52 20.51
N ILE A 172 3.35 -13.11 21.33
CA ILE A 172 3.38 -11.76 21.94
C ILE A 172 3.32 -10.64 20.89
N LYS A 173 3.88 -10.87 19.68
CA LYS A 173 3.79 -9.90 18.58
C LYS A 173 2.36 -9.60 18.12
N GLN A 174 1.41 -10.50 18.36
CA GLN A 174 0.00 -10.31 18.04
C GLN A 174 -0.79 -9.56 19.13
N LEU A 175 -0.17 -9.29 20.27
CA LEU A 175 -0.74 -8.53 21.38
C LEU A 175 -0.38 -7.04 21.33
N ILE A 176 0.53 -6.63 20.44
CA ILE A 176 1.08 -5.26 20.34
C ILE A 176 0.55 -4.62 19.05
N PHE A 177 -0.78 -4.44 18.98
CA PHE A 177 -1.44 -3.57 17.99
C PHE A 177 -2.24 -2.50 18.70
#